data_feeda4c336cc6b4ef6a027c64e9e3f6c
#
_entry.id   feeda4c336cc6b4ef6a027c64e9e3f6c
#
_cell.length_a   1.000
_cell.length_b   1.000
_cell.length_c   1.000
_cell.angle_alpha   90.00
_cell.angle_beta   90.00
_cell.angle_gamma   90.00
#
_symmetry.space_group_name_H-M   'P 1'
#
loop_
_entity.id
_entity.type
_entity.pdbx_description
1 polymer ?
#
loop_
_entity_poly.entity_id
_entity_poly.type
_entity_poly.pdbx_seq_one_letter_code
_entity_poly.pdbx_strand_id
1 'polypeptide(L)'
;MLKGISNLISPELLKILMEMGHGDEIVIGDGNFPSVTYSQRLVRSDGHGIPPLLEAILDLFPLDEYVDNPVALMSVAPGDNTPTPPIWQTYDRILQNHGQMPYKVDYIDRFAFYERAKNAFAVIATGEKAIYANILLKKGIIK
;
A
#
# COMPACT_ATOMS: atom_id res chain seq x y z
N MET A 1 -10.63 2.30 -21.02
CA MET A 1 -11.27 2.51 -19.69
C MET A 1 -12.40 1.50 -19.50
N LEU A 2 -12.63 1.07 -18.29
CA LEU A 2 -13.69 0.13 -17.93
C LEU A 2 -14.66 0.79 -16.95
N LYS A 3 -15.95 0.41 -17.03
CA LYS A 3 -16.94 0.83 -16.04
C LYS A 3 -16.57 0.25 -14.68
N GLY A 4 -16.68 1.04 -13.61
CA GLY A 4 -16.43 0.59 -12.25
C GLY A 4 -14.95 0.47 -11.88
N ILE A 5 -14.03 0.74 -12.79
CA ILE A 5 -12.58 0.76 -12.55
C ILE A 5 -12.10 2.20 -12.64
N SER A 6 -11.42 2.68 -11.61
CA SER A 6 -10.81 4.01 -11.62
C SER A 6 -9.78 4.13 -12.75
N ASN A 7 -9.74 5.28 -13.39
CA ASN A 7 -8.72 5.58 -14.39
C ASN A 7 -7.30 5.71 -13.83
N LEU A 8 -7.15 5.71 -12.50
CA LEU A 8 -5.85 5.64 -11.83
C LEU A 8 -5.26 4.22 -11.86
N ILE A 9 -6.09 3.21 -12.10
CA ILE A 9 -5.65 1.81 -12.19
C ILE A 9 -5.19 1.53 -13.63
N SER A 10 -3.87 1.39 -13.81
CA SER A 10 -3.31 0.97 -15.10
C SER A 10 -3.66 -0.48 -15.42
N PRO A 11 -3.61 -0.90 -16.71
CA PRO A 11 -3.78 -2.32 -17.06
C PRO A 11 -2.82 -3.24 -16.32
N GLU A 12 -1.57 -2.84 -16.14
CA GLU A 12 -0.55 -3.59 -15.41
C GLU A 12 -0.94 -3.74 -13.94
N LEU A 13 -1.39 -2.67 -13.30
CA LEU A 13 -1.82 -2.71 -11.91
C LEU A 13 -3.06 -3.59 -11.74
N LEU A 14 -4.04 -3.47 -12.65
CA LEU A 14 -5.23 -4.31 -12.60
C LEU A 14 -4.87 -5.79 -12.73
N LYS A 15 -3.97 -6.13 -13.64
CA LYS A 15 -3.45 -7.50 -13.79
C LYS A 15 -2.84 -8.01 -12.49
N ILE A 16 -1.98 -7.22 -11.85
CA ILE A 16 -1.36 -7.57 -10.57
C ILE A 16 -2.42 -7.83 -9.50
N LEU A 17 -3.38 -6.93 -9.33
CA LEU A 17 -4.44 -7.08 -8.34
C LEU A 17 -5.30 -8.33 -8.59
N MET A 18 -5.56 -8.65 -9.86
CA MET A 18 -6.30 -9.86 -10.25
C MET A 18 -5.54 -11.15 -10.01
N GLU A 19 -4.22 -11.13 -10.16
CA GLU A 19 -3.37 -12.31 -9.95
C GLU A 19 -3.09 -12.59 -8.46
N MET A 20 -3.21 -11.58 -7.60
CA MET A 20 -2.97 -11.74 -6.16
C MET A 20 -4.01 -12.65 -5.51
N GLY A 21 -3.53 -13.59 -4.70
CA GLY A 21 -4.36 -14.48 -3.90
C GLY A 21 -4.50 -14.04 -2.45
N HIS A 22 -5.22 -14.84 -1.66
CA HIS A 22 -5.41 -14.61 -0.23
C HIS A 22 -4.05 -14.63 0.50
N GLY A 23 -3.79 -13.61 1.28
CA GLY A 23 -2.56 -13.46 2.06
C GLY A 23 -1.39 -12.83 1.30
N ASP A 24 -1.49 -12.64 -0.01
CA ASP A 24 -0.49 -11.89 -0.77
C ASP A 24 -0.45 -10.43 -0.32
N GLU A 25 0.73 -9.83 -0.37
CA GLU A 25 0.94 -8.46 0.07
C GLU A 25 1.35 -7.57 -1.10
N ILE A 26 0.92 -6.31 -1.06
CA ILE A 26 1.32 -5.29 -2.03
C ILE A 26 1.83 -4.05 -1.28
N VAL A 27 2.93 -3.49 -1.78
CA VAL A 27 3.51 -2.26 -1.24
C VAL A 27 3.20 -1.11 -2.19
N ILE A 28 2.79 0.02 -1.62
CA ILE A 28 2.70 1.28 -2.35
C ILE A 28 3.81 2.17 -1.80
N GLY A 29 4.82 2.41 -2.61
CA GLY A 29 6.01 3.15 -2.21
C GLY A 29 5.95 4.62 -2.61
N ASP A 30 6.47 5.49 -1.75
CA ASP A 30 6.63 6.91 -2.06
C ASP A 30 7.75 7.14 -3.10
N GLY A 31 7.95 8.39 -3.52
CA GLY A 31 8.91 8.72 -4.56
C GLY A 31 10.37 8.44 -4.20
N ASN A 32 10.68 8.19 -2.93
CA ASN A 32 12.02 7.86 -2.45
C ASN A 32 12.19 6.37 -2.14
N PHE A 33 11.12 5.59 -2.20
CA PHE A 33 11.18 4.17 -1.90
C PHE A 33 12.01 3.43 -2.96
N PRO A 34 12.95 2.56 -2.56
CA PRO A 34 13.78 1.82 -3.52
C PRO A 34 13.01 0.66 -4.18
N SER A 35 11.97 1.03 -4.94
CA SER A 35 10.97 0.10 -5.46
C SER A 35 11.57 -0.95 -6.41
N VAL A 36 12.53 -0.57 -7.24
CA VAL A 36 13.19 -1.50 -8.17
C VAL A 36 14.05 -2.51 -7.41
N THR A 37 14.76 -2.04 -6.38
CA THR A 37 15.67 -2.89 -5.59
C THR A 37 14.92 -3.95 -4.80
N TYR A 38 13.74 -3.61 -4.24
CA TYR A 38 13.00 -4.46 -3.31
C TYR A 38 11.67 -4.94 -3.87
N SER A 39 11.58 -5.22 -5.16
CA SER A 39 10.36 -5.75 -5.77
C SER A 39 10.61 -7.06 -6.51
N GLN A 40 9.67 -8.00 -6.37
CA GLN A 40 9.57 -9.16 -7.26
C GLN A 40 8.85 -8.79 -8.56
N ARG A 41 7.83 -7.95 -8.45
CA ARG A 41 7.05 -7.38 -9.54
C ARG A 41 6.91 -5.89 -9.28
N LEU A 42 7.15 -5.08 -10.28
CA LEU A 42 7.10 -3.63 -10.18
C LEU A 42 6.03 -3.08 -11.11
N VAL A 43 5.18 -2.22 -10.57
CA VAL A 43 4.24 -1.40 -11.35
C VAL A 43 4.53 0.06 -11.08
N ARG A 44 4.59 0.88 -12.13
CA ARG A 44 4.87 2.31 -11.98
C ARG A 44 3.59 3.14 -12.09
N SER A 45 3.46 4.09 -11.14
CA SER A 45 2.39 5.10 -11.08
C SER A 45 2.99 6.45 -10.72
N ASP A 46 4.08 6.84 -11.37
CA ASP A 46 4.93 7.98 -11.01
C ASP A 46 4.20 9.33 -11.00
N GLY A 47 3.15 9.48 -11.78
CA GLY A 47 2.38 10.73 -11.87
C GLY A 47 1.37 10.93 -10.73
N HIS A 48 1.26 10.00 -9.79
CA HIS A 48 0.22 9.99 -8.77
C HIS A 48 0.80 9.99 -7.36
N GLY A 49 0.09 10.64 -6.42
CA GLY A 49 0.31 10.46 -5.00
C GLY A 49 -0.36 9.18 -4.49
N ILE A 50 -0.03 8.77 -3.28
CA ILE A 50 -0.56 7.52 -2.72
C ILE A 50 -2.05 7.62 -2.34
N PRO A 51 -2.56 8.67 -1.67
CA PRO A 51 -3.94 8.67 -1.21
C PRO A 51 -4.98 8.39 -2.31
N PRO A 52 -4.99 9.07 -3.47
CA PRO A 52 -5.98 8.76 -4.50
C PRO A 52 -5.81 7.36 -5.10
N LEU A 53 -4.58 6.88 -5.20
CA LEU A 53 -4.30 5.54 -5.69
C LEU A 53 -4.75 4.47 -4.68
N LEU A 54 -4.54 4.72 -3.39
CA LEU A 54 -5.00 3.84 -2.31
C LEU A 54 -6.53 3.70 -2.32
N GLU A 55 -7.26 4.81 -2.49
CA GLU A 55 -8.72 4.78 -2.65
C GLU A 55 -9.13 3.89 -3.83
N ALA A 56 -8.52 4.12 -4.99
CA ALA A 56 -8.84 3.35 -6.20
C ALA A 56 -8.53 1.86 -6.04
N ILE A 57 -7.47 1.50 -5.33
CA ILE A 57 -7.12 0.11 -5.04
C ILE A 57 -8.13 -0.50 -4.07
N LEU A 58 -8.50 0.19 -3.00
CA LEU A 58 -9.42 -0.33 -1.99
C LEU A 58 -10.85 -0.52 -2.49
N ASP A 59 -11.25 0.16 -3.57
CA ASP A 59 -12.51 -0.13 -4.27
C ASP A 59 -12.56 -1.56 -4.82
N LEU A 60 -11.40 -2.19 -5.04
CA LEU A 60 -11.26 -3.50 -5.66
C LEU A 60 -10.66 -4.54 -4.72
N PHE A 61 -9.98 -4.10 -3.68
CA PHE A 61 -9.05 -4.91 -2.89
C PHE A 61 -9.58 -5.12 -1.47
N PRO A 62 -10.02 -6.33 -1.12
CA PRO A 62 -10.40 -6.63 0.25
C PRO A 62 -9.17 -6.77 1.13
N LEU A 63 -9.16 -6.16 2.31
CA LEU A 63 -8.13 -6.43 3.32
C LEU A 63 -8.38 -7.79 3.98
N ASP A 64 -7.31 -8.42 4.41
CA ASP A 64 -7.37 -9.74 5.05
C ASP A 64 -8.01 -9.64 6.44
N GLU A 65 -9.15 -10.30 6.62
CA GLU A 65 -9.90 -10.35 7.87
C GLU A 65 -9.38 -11.45 8.83
N TYR A 66 -8.49 -12.32 8.37
CA TYR A 66 -7.97 -13.44 9.16
C TYR A 66 -6.71 -13.08 9.96
N VAL A 67 -6.22 -11.85 9.81
CA VAL A 67 -5.11 -11.30 10.58
C VAL A 67 -5.54 -10.00 11.25
N ASP A 68 -4.94 -9.69 12.41
CA ASP A 68 -5.25 -8.45 13.11
C ASP A 68 -4.65 -7.22 12.40
N ASN A 69 -3.52 -7.39 11.72
CA ASN A 69 -2.72 -6.31 11.16
C ASN A 69 -2.55 -6.47 9.64
N PRO A 70 -3.61 -6.21 8.84
CA PRO A 70 -3.52 -6.33 7.37
C PRO A 70 -2.84 -5.12 6.71
N VAL A 71 -2.47 -4.12 7.48
CA VAL A 71 -1.82 -2.89 7.02
C VAL A 71 -0.51 -2.71 7.77
N ALA A 72 0.55 -2.34 7.07
CA ALA A 72 1.81 -1.96 7.68
C ALA A 72 2.31 -0.62 7.16
N LEU A 73 2.91 0.16 8.05
CA LEU A 73 3.58 1.42 7.75
C LEU A 73 5.03 1.35 8.21
N MET A 74 5.91 2.07 7.52
CA MET A 74 7.28 2.23 7.97
C MET A 74 7.31 3.24 9.12
N SER A 75 7.78 2.81 10.30
CA SER A 75 7.89 3.69 11.46
C SER A 75 8.91 4.80 11.22
N VAL A 76 8.73 5.92 11.91
CA VAL A 76 9.71 7.01 11.92
C VAL A 76 11.02 6.49 12.50
N ALA A 77 12.13 6.79 11.84
CA ALA A 77 13.44 6.29 12.23
C ALA A 77 13.85 6.80 13.62
N PRO A 78 14.54 5.98 14.44
CA PRO A 78 15.09 6.45 15.70
C PRO A 78 16.01 7.65 15.50
N GLY A 79 15.83 8.71 16.29
CA GLY A 79 16.60 9.95 16.19
C GLY A 79 16.09 10.93 15.14
N ASP A 80 15.12 10.56 14.33
CA ASP A 80 14.39 11.49 13.48
C ASP A 80 13.32 12.19 14.31
N ASN A 81 13.38 13.51 14.38
CA ASN A 81 12.43 14.33 15.14
C ASN A 81 11.17 14.68 14.31
N THR A 82 10.94 13.99 13.23
CA THR A 82 9.74 14.17 12.41
C THR A 82 8.50 13.90 13.26
N PRO A 83 7.54 14.83 13.36
CA PRO A 83 6.27 14.56 14.02
C PRO A 83 5.52 13.48 13.26
N THR A 84 4.50 12.89 13.90
CA THR A 84 3.63 11.88 13.24
C THR A 84 3.26 12.33 11.84
N PRO A 85 3.61 11.57 10.79
CA PRO A 85 3.37 11.97 9.42
C PRO A 85 1.88 12.21 9.17
N PRO A 86 1.47 13.39 8.68
CA PRO A 86 0.04 13.70 8.46
C PRO A 86 -0.65 12.74 7.50
N ILE A 87 0.10 12.16 6.56
CA ILE A 87 -0.45 11.22 5.58
C ILE A 87 -1.02 9.95 6.23
N TRP A 88 -0.54 9.56 7.41
CA TRP A 88 -1.07 8.40 8.14
C TRP A 88 -2.53 8.59 8.57
N GLN A 89 -2.92 9.82 8.96
CA GLN A 89 -4.32 10.13 9.23
C GLN A 89 -5.18 10.06 7.96
N THR A 90 -4.62 10.49 6.85
CA THR A 90 -5.28 10.38 5.55
C THR A 90 -5.54 8.91 5.19
N TYR A 91 -4.55 8.04 5.39
CA TYR A 91 -4.71 6.60 5.16
C TYR A 91 -5.78 5.99 6.07
N ASP A 92 -5.77 6.32 7.34
CA ASP A 92 -6.77 5.82 8.28
C ASP A 92 -8.20 6.20 7.85
N ARG A 93 -8.41 7.44 7.45
CA ARG A 93 -9.69 7.91 6.94
C ARG A 93 -10.13 7.16 5.68
N ILE A 94 -9.20 6.95 4.74
CA ILE A 94 -9.47 6.21 3.50
C ILE A 94 -9.89 4.77 3.82
N LEU A 95 -9.14 4.09 4.66
CA LEU A 95 -9.42 2.71 5.08
C LEU A 95 -10.78 2.60 5.77
N GLN A 96 -11.12 3.53 6.66
CA GLN A 96 -12.42 3.57 7.32
C GLN A 96 -13.56 3.83 6.34
N ASN A 97 -13.38 4.76 5.39
CA ASN A 97 -14.39 5.11 4.40
C ASN A 97 -14.73 3.96 3.45
N HIS A 98 -13.81 3.01 3.27
CA HIS A 98 -14.05 1.81 2.45
C HIS A 98 -14.72 0.68 3.24
N GLY A 99 -15.19 0.94 4.45
CA GLY A 99 -15.90 -0.04 5.26
C GLY A 99 -15.06 -1.26 5.62
N GLN A 100 -13.75 -1.11 5.61
CA GLN A 100 -12.86 -2.19 5.99
C GLN A 100 -13.10 -2.56 7.45
N MET A 101 -12.91 -3.84 7.77
CA MET A 101 -13.06 -4.38 9.11
C MET A 101 -12.21 -3.62 10.13
N PRO A 102 -12.50 -3.71 11.43
CA PRO A 102 -11.57 -3.23 12.44
C PRO A 102 -10.19 -3.85 12.19
N TYR A 103 -9.18 -3.01 12.05
CA TYR A 103 -7.80 -3.43 11.76
C TYR A 103 -6.83 -2.73 12.68
N LYS A 104 -5.66 -3.35 12.85
CA LYS A 104 -4.51 -2.73 13.48
C LYS A 104 -3.44 -2.50 12.42
N VAL A 105 -2.60 -1.51 12.65
CA VAL A 105 -1.47 -1.18 11.79
C VAL A 105 -0.18 -1.66 12.43
N ASP A 106 0.62 -2.40 11.70
CA ASP A 106 2.01 -2.69 12.07
C ASP A 106 2.88 -1.49 11.71
N TYR A 107 3.59 -0.97 12.71
CA TYR A 107 4.64 0.04 12.49
C TYR A 107 5.97 -0.67 12.58
N ILE A 108 6.61 -0.88 11.44
CA ILE A 108 7.84 -1.66 11.34
C ILE A 108 9.02 -0.77 10.92
N ASP A 109 10.22 -1.12 11.39
CA ASP A 109 11.40 -0.35 11.04
C ASP A 109 11.74 -0.43 9.54
N ARG A 110 12.57 0.50 9.07
CA ARG A 110 12.91 0.67 7.66
C ARG A 110 13.41 -0.62 7.01
N PHE A 111 14.33 -1.33 7.64
CA PHE A 111 14.94 -2.52 7.05
C PHE A 111 13.98 -3.70 7.06
N ALA A 112 13.18 -3.86 8.12
CA ALA A 112 12.11 -4.85 8.17
C ALA A 112 11.05 -4.58 7.09
N PHE A 113 10.72 -3.32 6.84
CA PHE A 113 9.80 -2.94 5.77
C PHE A 113 10.37 -3.32 4.39
N TYR A 114 11.66 -3.04 4.15
CA TYR A 114 12.32 -3.40 2.90
C TYR A 114 12.32 -4.91 2.66
N GLU A 115 12.63 -5.71 3.69
CA GLU A 115 12.59 -7.18 3.58
C GLU A 115 11.17 -7.68 3.30
N ARG A 116 10.17 -7.09 3.94
CA ARG A 116 8.77 -7.43 3.69
C ARG A 116 8.33 -7.05 2.28
N ALA A 117 8.77 -5.90 1.78
CA ALA A 117 8.54 -5.49 0.39
C ALA A 117 9.14 -6.46 -0.61
N LYS A 118 10.36 -6.94 -0.36
CA LYS A 118 11.06 -7.92 -1.19
C LYS A 118 10.30 -9.24 -1.30
N ASN A 119 9.58 -9.64 -0.26
CA ASN A 119 8.75 -10.84 -0.24
C ASN A 119 7.30 -10.58 -0.66
N ALA A 120 6.89 -9.33 -0.82
CA ALA A 120 5.56 -8.96 -1.28
C ALA A 120 5.33 -9.40 -2.74
N PHE A 121 4.08 -9.60 -3.10
CA PHE A 121 3.70 -9.98 -4.46
C PHE A 121 4.14 -8.93 -5.47
N ALA A 122 3.94 -7.64 -5.14
CA ALA A 122 4.34 -6.53 -6.00
C ALA A 122 4.62 -5.26 -5.19
N VAL A 123 5.35 -4.34 -5.82
CA VAL A 123 5.55 -2.97 -5.35
C VAL A 123 5.03 -2.00 -6.41
N ILE A 124 4.26 -1.02 -5.98
CA ILE A 124 3.81 0.10 -6.81
C ILE A 124 4.71 1.29 -6.51
N ALA A 125 5.46 1.75 -7.51
CA ALA A 125 6.25 2.98 -7.41
C ALA A 125 5.36 4.17 -7.73
N THR A 126 5.32 5.17 -6.85
CA THR A 126 4.51 6.38 -7.04
C THR A 126 5.36 7.65 -7.04
N GLY A 127 4.73 8.78 -7.33
CA GLY A 127 5.32 10.12 -7.20
C GLY A 127 5.01 10.78 -5.86
N GLU A 128 4.58 10.04 -4.83
CA GLU A 128 4.25 10.60 -3.52
C GLU A 128 5.45 11.34 -2.91
N LYS A 129 5.22 12.55 -2.47
CA LYS A 129 6.27 13.44 -1.91
C LYS A 129 6.32 13.41 -0.39
N ALA A 130 5.27 12.94 0.27
CA ALA A 130 5.26 12.84 1.73
C ALA A 130 6.28 11.80 2.19
N ILE A 131 6.99 12.13 3.28
CA ILE A 131 7.92 11.19 3.90
C ILE A 131 7.17 10.17 4.75
N TYR A 132 7.74 8.98 4.94
CA TYR A 132 7.13 7.87 5.67
C TYR A 132 5.75 7.47 5.11
N ALA A 133 5.57 7.63 3.81
CA ALA A 133 4.29 7.37 3.13
C ALA A 133 4.13 5.93 2.66
N ASN A 134 5.17 5.13 2.73
CA ASN A 134 5.12 3.74 2.27
C ASN A 134 4.10 2.93 3.07
N ILE A 135 3.20 2.28 2.37
CA ILE A 135 2.13 1.47 2.97
C ILE A 135 2.10 0.08 2.33
N LEU A 136 1.87 -0.92 3.16
CA LEU A 136 1.73 -2.31 2.75
C LEU A 136 0.34 -2.79 3.11
N LEU A 137 -0.30 -3.49 2.17
CA LEU A 137 -1.63 -4.06 2.34
C LEU A 137 -1.57 -5.58 2.14
N LYS A 138 -2.23 -6.33 3.01
CA LYS A 138 -2.43 -7.77 2.87
C LYS A 138 -3.80 -8.06 2.30
N LYS A 139 -3.84 -8.84 1.23
CA LYS A 139 -5.07 -9.15 0.51
C LYS A 139 -5.88 -10.24 1.23
N GLY A 140 -7.16 -9.96 1.38
CA GLY A 140 -8.15 -10.91 1.85
C GLY A 140 -8.91 -11.59 0.71
N ILE A 141 -10.14 -12.00 1.01
CA ILE A 141 -11.03 -12.70 0.09
C ILE A 141 -12.35 -11.97 -0.08
N ILE A 142 -13.01 -12.17 -1.20
CA ILE A 142 -14.41 -11.82 -1.41
C ILE A 142 -15.25 -13.03 -1.00
N LYS A 143 -16.23 -12.81 -0.12
CA LYS A 143 -17.16 -13.84 0.35
C LYS A 143 -18.46 -13.82 -0.43
#